data_01bf19e5ed9e0ec938521b4c8ad19acd
#
_entry.id   01bf19e5ed9e0ec938521b4c8ad19acd
#
_cell.length_a   1.000
_cell.length_b   1.000
_cell.length_c   1.000
_cell.angle_alpha   90.00
_cell.angle_beta   90.00
_cell.angle_gamma   90.00
#
_symmetry.space_group_name_H-M   'P 1'
#
loop_
_entity.id
_entity.type
_entity.pdbx_description
1 polymer ?
#
loop_
_entity_poly.entity_id
_entity_poly.type
_entity_poly.pdbx_seq_one_letter_code
_entity_poly.pdbx_strand_id
1 'polypeptide(L)'
;MSKIIGIDLGTTNSCVAVLEGGEPKVIPNAEGNRTTPSVVSFKNGEVRVGDVAKREAQTSTNVISSIKRLMGTKEKVEAEGKKYTPEEISAKILMNLKETAESYLGGEVSRAVITVPAYFNDSQRQATKNAGKIAGLEVERIINEPTAAALAYGLDKQENAHTVLVYDLGGGTFDVSILELGDGVFEVKATSGNNHLGGDDFDNAIIDYIVKEFKKENGVDLSKDKLAMQRLKEGAEKAKKDLSGVKTTQISLPFITQGASGP
;
A
#
# COMPACT_ATOMS: atom_id res chain seq x y z
N MET A 1 7.51 -29.81 2.54
CA MET A 1 6.49 -28.91 3.11
C MET A 1 6.56 -27.61 2.33
N SER A 2 5.43 -27.05 1.88
CA SER A 2 5.43 -25.73 1.23
C SER A 2 5.93 -24.68 2.25
N LYS A 3 6.78 -23.75 1.80
CA LYS A 3 7.28 -22.67 2.66
C LYS A 3 6.14 -21.71 2.98
N ILE A 4 6.14 -21.16 4.20
CA ILE A 4 5.21 -20.11 4.59
C ILE A 4 5.89 -18.78 4.28
N ILE A 5 5.18 -17.87 3.64
CA ILE A 5 5.64 -16.50 3.39
C ILE A 5 4.97 -15.51 4.35
N GLY A 6 5.68 -14.47 4.71
CA GLY A 6 5.12 -13.31 5.40
C GLY A 6 4.78 -12.22 4.38
N ILE A 7 3.59 -11.65 4.47
CA ILE A 7 3.14 -10.56 3.60
C ILE A 7 2.72 -9.37 4.46
N ASP A 8 3.30 -8.22 4.19
CA ASP A 8 2.75 -6.94 4.58
C ASP A 8 1.93 -6.38 3.40
N LEU A 9 0.61 -6.39 3.54
CA LEU A 9 -0.33 -5.87 2.56
C LEU A 9 -0.63 -4.39 2.88
N GLY A 10 0.29 -3.49 2.53
CA GLY A 10 0.18 -2.07 2.84
C GLY A 10 -0.79 -1.31 1.91
N THR A 11 -1.23 -0.13 2.33
CA THR A 11 -2.12 0.73 1.52
C THR A 11 -1.43 1.24 0.26
N THR A 12 -0.17 1.66 0.38
CA THR A 12 0.61 2.25 -0.73
C THR A 12 1.63 1.27 -1.29
N ASN A 13 2.33 0.55 -0.42
CA ASN A 13 3.32 -0.45 -0.81
C ASN A 13 3.11 -1.71 0.00
N SER A 14 3.35 -2.85 -0.62
CA SER A 14 3.33 -4.16 0.01
C SER A 14 4.71 -4.82 -0.07
N CYS A 15 4.99 -5.76 0.80
CA CYS A 15 6.21 -6.56 0.69
C CYS A 15 5.96 -8.03 1.04
N VAL A 16 6.86 -8.89 0.59
CA VAL A 16 6.86 -10.31 0.88
C VAL A 16 8.21 -10.75 1.43
N ALA A 17 8.19 -11.61 2.43
CA ALA A 17 9.37 -12.13 3.09
C ALA A 17 9.27 -13.64 3.33
N VAL A 18 10.41 -14.28 3.51
CA VAL A 18 10.54 -15.69 3.86
C VAL A 18 11.59 -15.87 4.94
N LEU A 19 11.53 -16.98 5.67
CA LEU A 19 12.61 -17.39 6.57
C LEU A 19 13.63 -18.23 5.79
N GLU A 20 14.87 -17.76 5.74
CA GLU A 20 16.03 -18.49 5.20
C GLU A 20 17.08 -18.67 6.29
N GLY A 21 17.42 -19.92 6.59
CA GLY A 21 18.40 -20.21 7.65
C GLY A 21 17.97 -19.75 9.05
N GLY A 22 16.66 -19.55 9.27
CA GLY A 22 16.11 -19.02 10.53
C GLY A 22 16.02 -17.49 10.59
N GLU A 23 16.54 -16.78 9.59
CA GLU A 23 16.49 -15.31 9.53
C GLU A 23 15.44 -14.83 8.52
N PRO A 24 14.69 -13.75 8.85
CA PRO A 24 13.72 -13.17 7.94
C PRO A 24 14.43 -12.43 6.79
N LYS A 25 13.98 -12.69 5.57
CA LYS A 25 14.52 -12.08 4.36
C LYS A 25 13.39 -11.54 3.50
N VAL A 26 13.42 -10.24 3.24
CA VAL A 26 12.50 -9.59 2.29
C VAL A 26 12.91 -9.98 0.87
N ILE A 27 11.95 -10.46 0.10
CA ILE A 27 12.15 -10.88 -1.29
C ILE A 27 12.00 -9.65 -2.20
N PRO A 28 12.99 -9.34 -3.05
CA PRO A 28 12.85 -8.26 -4.04
C PRO A 28 11.85 -8.65 -5.12
N ASN A 29 11.10 -7.65 -5.62
CA ASN A 29 10.22 -7.83 -6.76
C ASN A 29 11.00 -7.97 -8.09
N ALA A 30 10.29 -8.12 -9.20
CA ALA A 30 10.90 -8.27 -10.53
C ALA A 30 11.75 -7.07 -10.96
N GLU A 31 11.48 -5.88 -10.44
CA GLU A 31 12.25 -4.65 -10.65
C GLU A 31 13.43 -4.49 -9.67
N GLY A 32 13.64 -5.44 -8.76
CA GLY A 32 14.71 -5.42 -7.76
C GLY A 32 14.38 -4.61 -6.51
N ASN A 33 13.16 -4.08 -6.37
CA ASN A 33 12.73 -3.31 -5.21
C ASN A 33 12.28 -4.24 -4.08
N ARG A 34 12.55 -3.85 -2.83
CA ARG A 34 12.10 -4.60 -1.63
C ARG A 34 10.60 -4.43 -1.32
N THR A 35 9.97 -3.46 -1.94
CA THR A 35 8.54 -3.22 -1.83
C THR A 35 7.91 -3.18 -3.21
N THR A 36 6.65 -3.60 -3.30
CA THR A 36 5.84 -3.57 -4.51
C THR A 36 4.71 -2.56 -4.29
N PRO A 37 4.54 -1.55 -5.16
CA PRO A 37 3.41 -0.64 -5.07
C PRO A 37 2.08 -1.40 -5.05
N SER A 38 1.19 -1.07 -4.10
CA SER A 38 -0.16 -1.64 -3.97
C SER A 38 -1.10 -1.02 -5.02
N VAL A 39 -0.70 -1.12 -6.29
CA VAL A 39 -1.38 -0.54 -7.44
C VAL A 39 -1.68 -1.64 -8.44
N VAL A 40 -2.90 -1.62 -8.98
CA VAL A 40 -3.38 -2.58 -9.98
C VAL A 40 -3.89 -1.81 -11.18
N SER A 41 -3.44 -2.15 -12.38
CA SER A 41 -3.92 -1.59 -13.64
C SER A 41 -4.57 -2.67 -14.51
N PHE A 42 -5.52 -2.23 -15.31
CA PHE A 42 -6.25 -3.06 -16.27
C PHE A 42 -6.09 -2.47 -17.66
N LYS A 43 -5.69 -3.30 -18.63
CA LYS A 43 -5.50 -2.85 -20.01
C LYS A 43 -5.74 -4.01 -20.98
N ASN A 44 -6.76 -3.89 -21.81
CA ASN A 44 -7.12 -4.91 -22.81
C ASN A 44 -7.35 -6.30 -22.20
N GLY A 45 -7.93 -6.36 -21.01
CA GLY A 45 -8.16 -7.61 -20.28
C GLY A 45 -6.94 -8.15 -19.51
N GLU A 46 -5.76 -7.56 -19.68
CA GLU A 46 -4.58 -7.88 -18.86
C GLU A 46 -4.61 -7.13 -17.54
N VAL A 47 -4.14 -7.79 -16.49
CA VAL A 47 -3.98 -7.22 -15.14
C VAL A 47 -2.49 -7.08 -14.85
N ARG A 48 -2.08 -5.90 -14.45
CA ARG A 48 -0.71 -5.61 -14.04
C ARG A 48 -0.71 -5.07 -12.62
N VAL A 49 0.36 -5.35 -11.89
CA VAL A 49 0.50 -4.98 -10.47
C VAL A 49 1.87 -4.35 -10.23
N GLY A 50 1.96 -3.51 -9.23
CA GLY A 50 3.23 -2.96 -8.78
C GLY A 50 3.73 -1.78 -9.60
N ASP A 51 5.04 -1.73 -9.84
CA ASP A 51 5.71 -0.61 -10.50
C ASP A 51 5.20 -0.38 -11.93
N VAL A 52 4.88 -1.45 -12.66
CA VAL A 52 4.31 -1.36 -14.01
C VAL A 52 2.93 -0.67 -13.96
N ALA A 53 2.06 -1.12 -13.06
CA ALA A 53 0.74 -0.52 -12.89
C ALA A 53 0.83 0.94 -12.43
N LYS A 54 1.77 1.26 -11.54
CA LYS A 54 2.00 2.63 -11.07
C LYS A 54 2.43 3.55 -12.22
N ARG A 55 3.29 3.09 -13.13
CA ARG A 55 3.68 3.87 -14.33
C ARG A 55 2.51 4.09 -15.29
N GLU A 56 1.61 3.11 -15.42
CA GLU A 56 0.42 3.25 -16.28
C GLU A 56 -0.58 4.27 -15.76
N ALA A 57 -0.55 4.62 -14.49
CA ALA A 57 -1.38 5.67 -13.92
C ALA A 57 -1.19 7.04 -14.61
N GLN A 58 -0.03 7.29 -15.25
CA GLN A 58 0.21 8.52 -16.02
C GLN A 58 -0.62 8.64 -17.29
N THR A 59 -1.08 7.52 -17.85
CA THR A 59 -1.72 7.47 -19.18
C THR A 59 -3.06 6.74 -19.18
N SER A 60 -3.46 6.12 -18.09
CA SER A 60 -4.69 5.32 -17.97
C SER A 60 -5.49 5.67 -16.73
N THR A 61 -6.81 5.67 -16.87
CA THR A 61 -7.75 5.82 -15.75
C THR A 61 -8.21 4.47 -15.18
N ASN A 62 -7.81 3.36 -15.79
CA ASN A 62 -8.11 2.01 -15.32
C ASN A 62 -7.04 1.51 -14.34
N VAL A 63 -6.65 2.38 -13.40
CA VAL A 63 -5.64 2.09 -12.39
C VAL A 63 -6.25 2.30 -11.01
N ILE A 64 -6.12 1.30 -10.16
CA ILE A 64 -6.66 1.29 -8.81
C ILE A 64 -5.51 1.31 -7.82
N SER A 65 -5.54 2.25 -6.89
CA SER A 65 -4.60 2.39 -5.77
C SER A 65 -5.34 2.54 -4.45
N SER A 66 -4.64 2.40 -3.32
CA SER A 66 -5.16 2.61 -1.96
C SER A 66 -6.40 1.77 -1.61
N ILE A 67 -6.57 0.61 -2.24
CA ILE A 67 -7.74 -0.26 -2.08
C ILE A 67 -7.94 -0.74 -0.65
N LYS A 68 -6.86 -0.83 0.15
CA LYS A 68 -6.92 -1.27 1.56
C LYS A 68 -7.85 -0.41 2.40
N ARG A 69 -8.03 0.89 2.05
CA ARG A 69 -8.97 1.80 2.73
C ARG A 69 -10.43 1.35 2.62
N LEU A 70 -10.76 0.55 1.60
CA LEU A 70 -12.12 0.05 1.34
C LEU A 70 -12.34 -1.38 1.87
N MET A 71 -11.31 -2.02 2.45
CA MET A 71 -11.43 -3.40 2.95
C MET A 71 -12.53 -3.52 4.01
N GLY A 72 -13.34 -4.58 3.89
CA GLY A 72 -14.49 -4.83 4.76
C GLY A 72 -15.72 -4.00 4.47
N THR A 73 -15.72 -3.15 3.44
CA THR A 73 -16.88 -2.40 2.98
C THR A 73 -17.59 -3.12 1.82
N LYS A 74 -18.79 -2.63 1.45
CA LYS A 74 -19.53 -3.11 0.27
C LYS A 74 -19.25 -2.28 -1.00
N GLU A 75 -18.35 -1.31 -0.91
CA GLU A 75 -17.98 -0.48 -2.03
C GLU A 75 -17.30 -1.29 -3.13
N LYS A 76 -17.50 -0.86 -4.37
CA LYS A 76 -16.85 -1.47 -5.53
C LYS A 76 -16.11 -0.41 -6.32
N VAL A 77 -14.94 -0.77 -6.81
CA VAL A 77 -14.17 0.04 -7.74
C VAL A 77 -14.39 -0.45 -9.17
N GLU A 78 -14.25 0.43 -10.13
CA GLU A 78 -14.49 0.11 -11.55
C GLU A 78 -13.22 0.27 -12.37
N ALA A 79 -12.94 -0.71 -13.22
CA ALA A 79 -11.90 -0.67 -14.23
C ALA A 79 -12.35 -1.44 -15.48
N GLU A 80 -12.12 -0.91 -16.67
CA GLU A 80 -12.54 -1.48 -17.97
C GLU A 80 -14.02 -1.90 -18.01
N GLY A 81 -14.91 -1.10 -17.37
CA GLY A 81 -16.35 -1.37 -17.34
C GLY A 81 -16.76 -2.53 -16.41
N LYS A 82 -15.84 -3.11 -15.65
CA LYS A 82 -16.10 -4.16 -14.66
C LYS A 82 -15.97 -3.60 -13.25
N LYS A 83 -16.83 -4.08 -12.35
CA LYS A 83 -16.82 -3.72 -10.93
C LYS A 83 -16.15 -4.81 -10.09
N TYR A 84 -15.21 -4.40 -9.28
CA TYR A 84 -14.43 -5.27 -8.40
C TYR A 84 -14.67 -4.91 -6.94
N THR A 85 -14.69 -5.92 -6.08
CA THR A 85 -14.67 -5.72 -4.63
C THR A 85 -13.25 -5.39 -4.15
N PRO A 86 -13.08 -4.79 -2.97
CA PRO A 86 -11.76 -4.56 -2.39
C PRO A 86 -10.93 -5.84 -2.24
N GLU A 87 -11.57 -6.95 -1.91
CA GLU A 87 -10.93 -8.26 -1.78
C GLU A 87 -10.38 -8.77 -3.13
N GLU A 88 -11.13 -8.59 -4.23
CA GLU A 88 -10.69 -9.00 -5.56
C GLU A 88 -9.48 -8.21 -6.04
N ILE A 89 -9.42 -6.90 -5.77
CA ILE A 89 -8.26 -6.08 -6.11
C ILE A 89 -7.06 -6.41 -5.21
N SER A 90 -7.29 -6.55 -3.91
CA SER A 90 -6.24 -6.96 -2.96
C SER A 90 -5.67 -8.34 -3.32
N ALA A 91 -6.52 -9.26 -3.79
CA ALA A 91 -6.08 -10.56 -4.27
C ALA A 91 -5.13 -10.48 -5.47
N LYS A 92 -5.29 -9.50 -6.38
CA LYS A 92 -4.34 -9.28 -7.48
C LYS A 92 -2.95 -8.91 -6.97
N ILE A 93 -2.89 -8.07 -5.93
CA ILE A 93 -1.64 -7.71 -5.28
C ILE A 93 -1.01 -8.95 -4.62
N LEU A 94 -1.81 -9.72 -3.89
CA LEU A 94 -1.35 -10.94 -3.22
C LEU A 94 -0.88 -12.01 -4.21
N MET A 95 -1.53 -12.17 -5.37
CA MET A 95 -1.08 -13.05 -6.46
C MET A 95 0.30 -12.65 -6.97
N ASN A 96 0.53 -11.38 -7.20
CA ASN A 96 1.83 -10.86 -7.65
C ASN A 96 2.94 -11.11 -6.60
N LEU A 97 2.65 -10.89 -5.32
CA LEU A 97 3.59 -11.19 -4.24
C LEU A 97 3.87 -12.69 -4.09
N LYS A 98 2.85 -13.53 -4.30
CA LYS A 98 2.98 -14.99 -4.35
C LYS A 98 3.90 -15.40 -5.50
N GLU A 99 3.65 -14.92 -6.72
CA GLU A 99 4.48 -15.18 -7.90
C GLU A 99 5.93 -14.73 -7.71
N THR A 100 6.14 -13.57 -7.07
CA THR A 100 7.45 -13.08 -6.68
C THR A 100 8.16 -14.06 -5.74
N ALA A 101 7.45 -14.57 -4.74
CA ALA A 101 7.99 -15.54 -3.80
C ALA A 101 8.28 -16.89 -4.46
N GLU A 102 7.39 -17.38 -5.33
CA GLU A 102 7.55 -18.64 -6.07
C GLU A 102 8.77 -18.57 -7.01
N SER A 103 8.93 -17.46 -7.71
CA SER A 103 10.09 -17.22 -8.59
C SER A 103 11.40 -17.22 -7.80
N TYR A 104 11.41 -16.57 -6.63
CA TYR A 104 12.58 -16.51 -5.76
C TYR A 104 12.93 -17.87 -5.14
N LEU A 105 11.90 -18.61 -4.70
CA LEU A 105 12.07 -19.88 -3.98
C LEU A 105 12.25 -21.09 -4.91
N GLY A 106 11.94 -20.93 -6.20
CA GLY A 106 11.99 -22.01 -7.18
C GLY A 106 10.94 -23.09 -6.99
N GLY A 107 9.78 -22.75 -6.41
CA GLY A 107 8.71 -23.72 -6.14
C GLY A 107 7.41 -23.07 -5.66
N GLU A 108 6.35 -23.87 -5.64
CA GLU A 108 5.02 -23.43 -5.27
C GLU A 108 4.94 -22.94 -3.81
N VAL A 109 4.20 -21.85 -3.61
CA VAL A 109 3.88 -21.25 -2.31
C VAL A 109 2.37 -21.25 -2.15
N SER A 110 1.89 -21.94 -1.13
CA SER A 110 0.46 -22.05 -0.83
C SER A 110 0.03 -21.45 0.50
N ARG A 111 0.98 -21.03 1.36
CA ARG A 111 0.68 -20.63 2.75
C ARG A 111 1.29 -19.28 3.06
N ALA A 112 0.54 -18.41 3.76
CA ALA A 112 0.98 -17.09 4.13
C ALA A 112 0.51 -16.68 5.53
N VAL A 113 1.32 -15.80 6.16
CA VAL A 113 0.92 -14.94 7.27
C VAL A 113 0.79 -13.52 6.72
N ILE A 114 -0.33 -12.84 6.97
CA ILE A 114 -0.59 -11.50 6.43
C ILE A 114 -0.78 -10.51 7.58
N THR A 115 -0.20 -9.32 7.48
CA THR A 115 -0.36 -8.26 8.49
C THR A 115 -1.58 -7.40 8.20
N VAL A 116 -2.16 -6.85 9.26
CA VAL A 116 -3.25 -5.87 9.22
C VAL A 116 -3.06 -4.81 10.31
N PRO A 117 -3.59 -3.60 10.15
CA PRO A 117 -3.63 -2.61 11.22
C PRO A 117 -4.27 -3.17 12.49
N ALA A 118 -3.78 -2.74 13.65
CA ALA A 118 -4.28 -3.25 14.94
C ALA A 118 -5.78 -2.93 15.16
N TYR A 119 -6.25 -1.81 14.65
CA TYR A 119 -7.65 -1.37 14.78
C TYR A 119 -8.60 -2.01 13.73
N PHE A 120 -8.11 -2.80 12.78
CA PHE A 120 -9.00 -3.48 11.85
C PHE A 120 -10.04 -4.31 12.61
N ASN A 121 -11.31 -4.09 12.27
CA ASN A 121 -12.42 -4.86 12.80
C ASN A 121 -12.49 -6.26 12.15
N ASP A 122 -13.37 -7.11 12.66
CA ASP A 122 -13.51 -8.50 12.18
C ASP A 122 -13.87 -8.57 10.69
N SER A 123 -14.70 -7.67 10.19
CA SER A 123 -15.06 -7.61 8.76
C SER A 123 -13.85 -7.33 7.87
N GLN A 124 -12.98 -6.40 8.29
CA GLN A 124 -11.75 -6.05 7.56
C GLN A 124 -10.71 -7.18 7.62
N ARG A 125 -10.57 -7.83 8.77
CA ARG A 125 -9.71 -9.01 8.94
C ARG A 125 -10.20 -10.18 8.09
N GLN A 126 -11.51 -10.41 8.06
CA GLN A 126 -12.10 -11.46 7.23
C GLN A 126 -11.96 -11.16 5.74
N ALA A 127 -12.14 -9.90 5.31
CA ALA A 127 -11.89 -9.47 3.95
C ALA A 127 -10.44 -9.71 3.52
N THR A 128 -9.47 -9.46 4.41
CA THR A 128 -8.05 -9.78 4.15
C THR A 128 -7.81 -11.28 3.98
N LYS A 129 -8.43 -12.12 4.81
CA LYS A 129 -8.38 -13.59 4.65
C LYS A 129 -9.01 -14.03 3.32
N ASN A 130 -10.15 -13.43 2.96
CA ASN A 130 -10.84 -13.73 1.69
C ASN A 130 -9.96 -13.36 0.49
N ALA A 131 -9.30 -12.20 0.52
CA ALA A 131 -8.36 -11.81 -0.52
C ALA A 131 -7.21 -12.82 -0.68
N GLY A 132 -6.63 -13.31 0.44
CA GLY A 132 -5.63 -14.37 0.44
C GLY A 132 -6.16 -15.66 -0.20
N LYS A 133 -7.36 -16.07 0.16
CA LYS A 133 -8.00 -17.25 -0.42
C LYS A 133 -8.25 -17.12 -1.92
N ILE A 134 -8.70 -15.96 -2.39
CA ILE A 134 -8.89 -15.65 -3.82
C ILE A 134 -7.53 -15.71 -4.55
N ALA A 135 -6.44 -15.29 -3.89
CA ALA A 135 -5.07 -15.37 -4.42
C ALA A 135 -4.48 -16.80 -4.41
N GLY A 136 -5.24 -17.80 -3.94
CA GLY A 136 -4.75 -19.17 -3.83
C GLY A 136 -3.77 -19.38 -2.68
N LEU A 137 -3.91 -18.60 -1.60
CA LEU A 137 -3.12 -18.69 -0.37
C LEU A 137 -3.99 -19.20 0.78
N GLU A 138 -3.51 -20.19 1.51
CA GLU A 138 -3.99 -20.52 2.84
C GLU A 138 -3.42 -19.51 3.82
N VAL A 139 -4.29 -18.65 4.39
CA VAL A 139 -3.89 -17.63 5.36
C VAL A 139 -3.85 -18.25 6.74
N GLU A 140 -2.66 -18.65 7.17
CA GLU A 140 -2.41 -19.30 8.46
C GLU A 140 -2.74 -18.40 9.64
N ARG A 141 -2.31 -17.13 9.54
CA ARG A 141 -2.58 -16.11 10.55
C ARG A 141 -2.73 -14.74 9.94
N ILE A 142 -3.54 -13.94 10.61
CA ILE A 142 -3.53 -12.48 10.51
C ILE A 142 -2.83 -11.95 11.76
N ILE A 143 -1.80 -11.12 11.58
CA ILE A 143 -1.01 -10.51 12.66
C ILE A 143 -1.18 -8.99 12.60
N ASN A 144 -1.20 -8.34 13.75
CA ASN A 144 -1.24 -6.88 13.81
C ASN A 144 0.10 -6.29 13.34
N GLU A 145 0.06 -5.26 12.49
CA GLU A 145 1.24 -4.55 11.98
C GLU A 145 2.18 -4.08 13.09
N PRO A 146 1.72 -3.44 14.17
CA PRO A 146 2.60 -3.02 15.26
C PRO A 146 3.26 -4.19 15.97
N THR A 147 2.58 -5.35 16.09
CA THR A 147 3.18 -6.56 16.64
C THR A 147 4.27 -7.11 15.72
N ALA A 148 4.02 -7.15 14.42
CA ALA A 148 5.02 -7.57 13.43
C ALA A 148 6.24 -6.64 13.42
N ALA A 149 6.03 -5.33 13.54
CA ALA A 149 7.10 -4.35 13.64
C ALA A 149 7.96 -4.56 14.91
N ALA A 150 7.34 -4.78 16.05
CA ALA A 150 8.02 -5.05 17.32
C ALA A 150 8.86 -6.34 17.24
N LEU A 151 8.32 -7.41 16.64
CA LEU A 151 9.04 -8.65 16.37
C LEU A 151 10.23 -8.44 15.44
N ALA A 152 10.04 -7.72 14.34
CA ALA A 152 11.11 -7.43 13.37
C ALA A 152 12.24 -6.60 13.98
N TYR A 153 11.94 -5.78 14.97
CA TYR A 153 12.93 -5.00 15.73
C TYR A 153 13.70 -5.84 16.76
N GLY A 154 13.28 -7.09 16.98
CA GLY A 154 13.94 -8.02 17.90
C GLY A 154 13.60 -7.81 19.37
N LEU A 155 12.48 -7.17 19.66
CA LEU A 155 12.04 -6.89 21.03
C LEU A 155 11.61 -8.16 21.79
N ASP A 156 11.30 -9.25 21.07
CA ASP A 156 11.02 -10.58 21.64
C ASP A 156 12.23 -11.25 22.29
N LYS A 157 13.44 -10.77 21.97
CA LYS A 157 14.72 -11.32 22.47
C LYS A 157 15.23 -10.60 23.72
N GLN A 158 14.49 -9.62 24.22
CA GLN A 158 14.88 -8.86 25.40
C GLN A 158 14.36 -9.53 26.67
N GLU A 159 15.23 -9.69 27.68
CA GLU A 159 14.91 -10.43 28.92
C GLU A 159 13.96 -9.68 29.87
N ASN A 160 13.82 -8.37 29.73
CA ASN A 160 12.98 -7.55 30.60
C ASN A 160 11.65 -7.19 29.93
N ALA A 161 10.61 -7.04 30.76
CA ALA A 161 9.35 -6.49 30.28
C ALA A 161 9.52 -5.04 29.81
N HIS A 162 9.00 -4.72 28.63
CA HIS A 162 9.08 -3.39 28.04
C HIS A 162 7.70 -2.91 27.60
N THR A 163 7.46 -1.62 27.79
CA THR A 163 6.35 -0.94 27.13
C THR A 163 6.89 -0.14 25.95
N VAL A 164 6.38 -0.40 24.76
CA VAL A 164 6.81 0.29 23.54
C VAL A 164 5.65 1.00 22.90
N LEU A 165 5.94 2.15 22.30
CA LEU A 165 5.01 2.87 21.44
C LEU A 165 5.45 2.64 19.99
N VAL A 166 4.56 2.08 19.19
CA VAL A 166 4.73 1.95 17.74
C VAL A 166 3.97 3.09 17.09
N TYR A 167 4.68 3.94 16.36
CA TYR A 167 4.15 5.06 15.61
C TYR A 167 4.29 4.74 14.12
N ASP A 168 3.19 4.44 13.46
CA ASP A 168 3.14 4.05 12.04
C ASP A 168 2.35 5.09 11.24
N LEU A 169 3.06 5.91 10.48
CA LEU A 169 2.47 6.85 9.53
C LEU A 169 2.72 6.33 8.12
N GLY A 170 1.76 5.59 7.61
CA GLY A 170 1.80 5.01 6.28
C GLY A 170 1.35 5.97 5.17
N GLY A 171 1.14 5.43 3.98
CA GLY A 171 0.62 6.22 2.84
C GLY A 171 -0.87 6.53 2.97
N GLY A 172 -1.65 5.65 3.62
CA GLY A 172 -3.11 5.76 3.72
C GLY A 172 -3.66 5.81 5.12
N THR A 173 -2.90 5.35 6.10
CA THR A 173 -3.34 5.23 7.50
C THR A 173 -2.26 5.74 8.44
N PHE A 174 -2.69 6.24 9.57
CA PHE A 174 -1.87 6.60 10.70
C PHE A 174 -2.28 5.76 11.90
N ASP A 175 -1.33 5.05 12.49
CA ASP A 175 -1.53 4.14 13.60
C ASP A 175 -0.54 4.40 14.72
N VAL A 176 -1.05 4.47 15.94
CA VAL A 176 -0.25 4.50 17.17
C VAL A 176 -0.72 3.38 18.06
N SER A 177 0.20 2.52 18.47
CA SER A 177 -0.09 1.39 19.36
C SER A 177 0.87 1.35 20.53
N ILE A 178 0.33 1.10 21.71
CA ILE A 178 1.12 0.82 22.92
C ILE A 178 1.08 -0.69 23.14
N LEU A 179 2.26 -1.31 23.13
CA LEU A 179 2.43 -2.73 23.37
C LEU A 179 3.21 -2.94 24.67
N GLU A 180 2.78 -3.92 25.45
CA GLU A 180 3.56 -4.47 26.54
C GLU A 180 4.16 -5.81 26.09
N LEU A 181 5.45 -5.94 26.28
CA LEU A 181 6.21 -7.11 25.92
C LEU A 181 6.82 -7.72 27.18
N GLY A 182 6.58 -8.99 27.40
CA GLY A 182 7.12 -9.73 28.53
C GLY A 182 6.92 -11.22 28.36
N ASP A 183 7.87 -12.03 28.79
CA ASP A 183 7.82 -13.50 28.75
C ASP A 183 7.44 -14.10 27.38
N GLY A 184 7.87 -13.45 26.29
CA GLY A 184 7.55 -13.87 24.92
C GLY A 184 6.10 -13.56 24.48
N VAL A 185 5.36 -12.80 25.27
CA VAL A 185 3.99 -12.36 24.97
C VAL A 185 3.97 -10.90 24.53
N PHE A 186 3.21 -10.62 23.49
CA PHE A 186 2.95 -9.27 22.98
C PHE A 186 1.50 -8.91 23.24
N GLU A 187 1.25 -8.00 24.12
CA GLU A 187 -0.09 -7.51 24.45
C GLU A 187 -0.28 -6.09 23.92
N VAL A 188 -1.30 -5.88 23.09
CA VAL A 188 -1.69 -4.53 22.66
C VAL A 188 -2.53 -3.91 23.76
N LYS A 189 -1.99 -2.95 24.52
CA LYS A 189 -2.66 -2.27 25.62
C LYS A 189 -3.61 -1.18 25.15
N ALA A 190 -3.22 -0.47 24.11
CA ALA A 190 -4.03 0.58 23.51
C ALA A 190 -3.65 0.76 22.04
N THR A 191 -4.62 1.13 21.23
CA THR A 191 -4.40 1.56 19.85
C THR A 191 -5.28 2.76 19.54
N SER A 192 -4.75 3.69 18.77
CA SER A 192 -5.46 4.84 18.23
C SER A 192 -4.91 5.17 16.86
N GLY A 193 -5.63 5.96 16.08
CA GLY A 193 -5.16 6.32 14.75
C GLY A 193 -6.26 6.93 13.90
N ASN A 194 -5.92 7.08 12.64
CA ASN A 194 -6.85 7.57 11.63
C ASN A 194 -6.63 6.77 10.34
N ASN A 195 -7.66 6.03 9.92
CA ASN A 195 -7.62 5.21 8.71
C ASN A 195 -7.78 6.01 7.39
N HIS A 196 -7.88 7.33 7.48
CA HIS A 196 -7.92 8.26 6.37
C HIS A 196 -6.90 9.40 6.54
N LEU A 197 -5.73 9.11 7.14
CA LEU A 197 -4.62 10.03 7.28
C LEU A 197 -3.32 9.32 6.93
N GLY A 198 -2.60 9.86 5.96
CA GLY A 198 -1.31 9.32 5.54
C GLY A 198 -0.67 10.16 4.45
N GLY A 199 0.37 9.62 3.83
CA GLY A 199 1.10 10.29 2.76
C GLY A 199 0.24 10.73 1.58
N ASP A 200 -0.82 9.96 1.25
CA ASP A 200 -1.77 10.30 0.19
C ASP A 200 -2.54 11.60 0.50
N ASP A 201 -2.84 11.86 1.78
CA ASP A 201 -3.57 13.06 2.19
C ASP A 201 -2.66 14.30 2.14
N PHE A 202 -1.37 14.13 2.43
CA PHE A 202 -0.37 15.19 2.21
C PHE A 202 -0.21 15.51 0.72
N ASP A 203 -0.18 14.48 -0.14
CA ASP A 203 -0.15 14.66 -1.60
C ASP A 203 -1.39 15.41 -2.07
N ASN A 204 -2.58 15.03 -1.59
CA ASN A 204 -3.84 15.68 -1.94
C ASN A 204 -3.86 17.15 -1.53
N ALA A 205 -3.32 17.50 -0.37
CA ALA A 205 -3.22 18.92 0.06
C ALA A 205 -2.36 19.75 -0.91
N ILE A 206 -1.26 19.18 -1.44
CA ILE A 206 -0.43 19.83 -2.46
C ILE A 206 -1.21 19.94 -3.78
N ILE A 207 -1.90 18.91 -4.19
CA ILE A 207 -2.71 18.88 -5.42
C ILE A 207 -3.80 19.93 -5.36
N ASP A 208 -4.55 19.98 -4.27
CA ASP A 208 -5.64 20.96 -4.08
C ASP A 208 -5.13 22.41 -4.16
N TYR A 209 -3.96 22.65 -3.56
CA TYR A 209 -3.31 23.95 -3.67
C TYR A 209 -2.96 24.30 -5.12
N ILE A 210 -2.33 23.36 -5.86
CA ILE A 210 -1.94 23.60 -7.26
C ILE A 210 -3.18 23.81 -8.14
N VAL A 211 -4.21 22.97 -8.00
CA VAL A 211 -5.46 23.08 -8.77
C VAL A 211 -6.12 24.43 -8.56
N LYS A 212 -6.16 24.89 -7.31
CA LYS A 212 -6.73 26.19 -6.94
C LYS A 212 -5.96 27.36 -7.57
N GLU A 213 -4.65 27.39 -7.42
CA GLU A 213 -3.83 28.49 -7.97
C GLU A 213 -3.82 28.46 -9.50
N PHE A 214 -3.68 27.28 -10.11
CA PHE A 214 -3.74 27.13 -11.57
C PHE A 214 -5.07 27.64 -12.15
N LYS A 215 -6.20 27.30 -11.51
CA LYS A 215 -7.52 27.79 -11.91
C LYS A 215 -7.63 29.31 -11.81
N LYS A 216 -7.05 29.92 -10.77
CA LYS A 216 -7.05 31.36 -10.56
C LYS A 216 -6.23 32.08 -11.64
N GLU A 217 -5.08 31.54 -12.03
CA GLU A 217 -4.16 32.16 -12.98
C GLU A 217 -4.58 31.90 -14.44
N ASN A 218 -5.06 30.71 -14.77
CA ASN A 218 -5.30 30.27 -16.14
C ASN A 218 -6.78 30.10 -16.51
N GLY A 219 -7.68 30.21 -15.54
CA GLY A 219 -9.12 30.02 -15.74
C GLY A 219 -9.55 28.58 -16.01
N VAL A 220 -8.61 27.61 -15.96
CA VAL A 220 -8.85 26.20 -16.28
C VAL A 220 -8.87 25.37 -14.99
N ASP A 221 -9.87 24.51 -14.86
CA ASP A 221 -10.05 23.64 -13.70
C ASP A 221 -9.46 22.24 -13.97
N LEU A 222 -8.24 22.00 -13.50
CA LEU A 222 -7.53 20.72 -13.67
C LEU A 222 -8.25 19.55 -13.03
N SER A 223 -9.11 19.78 -12.01
CA SER A 223 -9.84 18.68 -11.34
C SER A 223 -10.80 17.93 -12.27
N LYS A 224 -11.14 18.51 -13.42
CA LYS A 224 -12.00 17.90 -14.43
C LYS A 224 -11.25 17.03 -15.42
N ASP A 225 -9.93 17.10 -15.44
CA ASP A 225 -9.06 16.31 -16.31
C ASP A 225 -8.40 15.19 -15.50
N LYS A 226 -8.86 13.96 -15.73
CA LYS A 226 -8.38 12.78 -15.00
C LYS A 226 -6.89 12.51 -15.21
N LEU A 227 -6.37 12.76 -16.41
CA LEU A 227 -4.94 12.56 -16.68
C LEU A 227 -4.08 13.65 -16.03
N ALA A 228 -4.54 14.90 -16.05
CA ALA A 228 -3.88 15.98 -15.32
C ALA A 228 -3.82 15.68 -13.82
N MET A 229 -4.92 15.20 -13.23
CA MET A 229 -4.98 14.84 -11.81
C MET A 229 -4.03 13.68 -11.46
N GLN A 230 -3.86 12.69 -12.32
CA GLN A 230 -2.90 11.61 -12.09
C GLN A 230 -1.45 12.10 -12.15
N ARG A 231 -1.12 12.95 -13.14
CA ARG A 231 0.21 13.58 -13.23
C ARG A 231 0.50 14.50 -12.04
N LEU A 232 -0.51 15.22 -11.56
CA LEU A 232 -0.41 16.02 -10.33
C LEU A 232 -0.11 15.14 -9.12
N LYS A 233 -0.79 13.98 -9.00
CA LYS A 233 -0.56 13.04 -7.89
C LYS A 233 0.89 12.56 -7.84
N GLU A 234 1.45 12.17 -8.98
CA GLU A 234 2.86 11.76 -9.04
C GLU A 234 3.83 12.89 -8.75
N GLY A 235 3.56 14.09 -9.31
CA GLY A 235 4.36 15.28 -9.04
C GLY A 235 4.36 15.67 -7.57
N ALA A 236 3.20 15.61 -6.93
CA ALA A 236 3.04 15.90 -5.50
C ALA A 236 3.74 14.85 -4.63
N GLU A 237 3.55 13.55 -4.91
CA GLU A 237 4.23 12.48 -4.18
C GLU A 237 5.75 12.61 -4.30
N LYS A 238 6.26 12.89 -5.50
CA LYS A 238 7.69 13.10 -5.72
C LYS A 238 8.18 14.30 -4.90
N ALA A 239 7.51 15.43 -4.99
CA ALA A 239 7.87 16.63 -4.25
C ALA A 239 7.88 16.41 -2.74
N LYS A 240 6.87 15.74 -2.19
CA LYS A 240 6.81 15.34 -0.79
C LYS A 240 8.03 14.50 -0.39
N LYS A 241 8.40 13.51 -1.20
CA LYS A 241 9.57 12.66 -0.95
C LYS A 241 10.87 13.45 -1.01
N ASP A 242 11.04 14.30 -2.01
CA ASP A 242 12.23 15.16 -2.16
C ASP A 242 12.42 16.06 -0.94
N LEU A 243 11.34 16.67 -0.44
CA LEU A 243 11.35 17.57 0.72
C LEU A 243 11.73 16.88 2.05
N SER A 244 11.79 15.55 2.10
CA SER A 244 12.37 14.84 3.23
C SER A 244 13.89 14.99 3.31
N GLY A 245 14.55 15.30 2.20
CA GLY A 245 16.01 15.45 2.12
C GLY A 245 16.49 16.87 1.78
N VAL A 246 15.63 17.69 1.19
CA VAL A 246 15.97 19.07 0.76
C VAL A 246 14.94 20.07 1.27
N LYS A 247 15.35 21.36 1.34
CA LYS A 247 14.46 22.44 1.82
C LYS A 247 13.47 22.94 0.75
N THR A 248 13.79 22.77 -0.52
CA THR A 248 12.99 23.25 -1.66
C THR A 248 13.03 22.23 -2.79
N THR A 249 11.93 22.09 -3.50
CA THR A 249 11.83 21.27 -4.72
C THR A 249 10.94 21.96 -5.73
N GLN A 250 10.96 21.51 -6.97
CA GLN A 250 10.16 22.04 -8.06
C GLN A 250 9.27 20.96 -8.64
N ILE A 251 7.97 21.27 -8.81
CA ILE A 251 7.03 20.45 -9.56
C ILE A 251 6.96 21.04 -10.98
N SER A 252 7.39 20.24 -11.99
CA SER A 252 7.34 20.62 -13.39
C SER A 252 6.51 19.62 -14.16
N LEU A 253 5.36 20.05 -14.68
CA LEU A 253 4.39 19.24 -15.41
C LEU A 253 4.07 19.92 -16.76
N PRO A 254 4.99 19.88 -17.73
CA PRO A 254 4.77 20.53 -19.04
C PRO A 254 3.57 19.91 -19.74
N PHE A 255 2.81 20.75 -20.47
CA PHE A 255 1.61 20.32 -21.20
C PHE A 255 0.60 19.56 -20.32
N ILE A 256 0.31 20.11 -19.14
CA ILE A 256 -0.56 19.44 -18.18
C ILE A 256 -2.01 19.36 -18.67
N THR A 257 -2.45 20.36 -19.39
CA THR A 257 -3.78 20.44 -20.00
C THR A 257 -3.76 21.32 -21.25
N GLN A 258 -4.84 21.29 -22.00
CA GLN A 258 -5.02 22.12 -23.17
C GLN A 258 -5.92 23.32 -22.82
N GLY A 259 -5.41 24.52 -22.94
CA GLY A 259 -6.16 25.76 -22.76
C GLY A 259 -6.77 26.27 -24.06
N ALA A 260 -7.57 27.33 -23.98
CA ALA A 260 -8.19 27.96 -25.16
C ALA A 260 -7.17 28.56 -26.16
N SER A 261 -5.94 28.83 -25.70
CA SER A 261 -4.84 29.41 -26.49
C SER A 261 -3.71 28.43 -26.83
N GLY A 262 -3.89 27.15 -26.56
CA GLY A 262 -2.90 26.10 -26.76
C GLY A 262 -2.54 25.35 -25.48
N PRO A 263 -1.59 24.40 -25.56
CA PRO A 263 -1.15 23.61 -24.41
C PRO A 263 -0.33 24.43 -23.42
#